data_1bcc58287ff4cddf8ddcebf4a31edd6d
#
_entry.id   1bcc58287ff4cddf8ddcebf4a31edd6d
#
_cell.length_a   1.000
_cell.length_b   1.000
_cell.length_c   1.000
_cell.angle_alpha   90.00
_cell.angle_beta   90.00
_cell.angle_gamma   90.00
#
_symmetry.space_group_name_H-M   'P 1'
#
loop_
_entity.id
_entity.type
_entity.pdbx_description
1 polymer ?
#
loop_
_entity_poly.entity_id
_entity_poly.type
_entity_poly.pdbx_seq_one_letter_code
_entity_poly.pdbx_strand_id
1 'polypeptide(L)'
;MKVPGTGLAKGLGVTMRTMTKRSVTQQYPDVMPELPPRSRGVIALLEENCTVCMLCARECPDWCIYIDSHKETVQPPAGRPRVRNVLDRFAIDFSLCMYCGICIEVCPFDALFWSPEFEYSELDIRDLTHGKDRLGEWMQTVPPPPAHDEHGVRAKEVDAARKAADKALEQ
;
A
#
# COMPACT_ATOMS: atom_id res chain seq x y z
N MET A 1 0.33 4.99 -56.37
CA MET A 1 0.73 3.56 -56.26
C MET A 1 1.62 3.43 -55.03
N LYS A 2 1.29 2.56 -54.05
CA LYS A 2 2.17 2.27 -52.91
C LYS A 2 3.21 1.27 -53.37
N VAL A 3 4.49 1.64 -53.28
CA VAL A 3 5.62 0.73 -53.65
C VAL A 3 5.60 -0.45 -52.66
N PRO A 4 5.54 -1.70 -53.16
CA PRO A 4 5.57 -2.87 -52.29
C PRO A 4 6.91 -2.92 -51.55
N GLY A 5 6.90 -3.27 -50.26
CA GLY A 5 8.09 -3.35 -49.40
C GLY A 5 8.46 -2.08 -48.60
N THR A 6 7.80 -0.93 -48.82
CA THR A 6 8.09 0.29 -48.03
C THR A 6 7.80 0.14 -46.54
N GLY A 7 6.83 -0.70 -46.17
CA GLY A 7 6.53 -1.01 -44.77
C GLY A 7 7.67 -1.80 -44.10
N LEU A 8 8.23 -2.79 -44.80
CA LEU A 8 9.38 -3.58 -44.37
C LEU A 8 10.62 -2.70 -44.17
N ALA A 9 10.92 -1.86 -45.15
CA ALA A 9 12.07 -0.93 -45.07
C ALA A 9 11.92 0.06 -43.88
N LYS A 10 10.72 0.57 -43.62
CA LYS A 10 10.44 1.41 -42.41
C LYS A 10 10.66 0.61 -41.12
N GLY A 11 10.16 -0.62 -41.04
CA GLY A 11 10.36 -1.48 -39.89
C GLY A 11 11.84 -1.76 -39.62
N LEU A 12 12.59 -2.12 -40.63
CA LEU A 12 14.06 -2.33 -40.54
C LEU A 12 14.79 -1.03 -40.11
N GLY A 13 14.35 0.12 -40.60
CA GLY A 13 14.91 1.41 -40.21
C GLY A 13 14.67 1.71 -38.71
N VAL A 14 13.51 1.36 -38.16
CA VAL A 14 13.23 1.52 -36.73
C VAL A 14 14.11 0.62 -35.87
N THR A 15 14.25 -0.66 -36.25
CA THR A 15 15.11 -1.59 -35.49
C THR A 15 16.59 -1.19 -35.58
N MET A 16 17.09 -0.78 -36.75
CA MET A 16 18.44 -0.26 -36.90
C MET A 16 18.69 0.96 -36.00
N ARG A 17 17.76 1.91 -35.98
CA ARG A 17 17.87 3.08 -35.09
C ARG A 17 17.86 2.68 -33.61
N THR A 18 17.11 1.65 -33.23
CA THR A 18 17.07 1.16 -31.83
C THR A 18 18.40 0.49 -31.46
N MET A 19 19.00 -0.28 -32.37
CA MET A 19 20.31 -0.91 -32.16
C MET A 19 21.45 0.11 -31.94
N THR A 20 21.35 1.30 -32.52
CA THR A 20 22.37 2.38 -32.36
C THR A 20 22.14 3.25 -31.12
N LYS A 21 21.02 3.08 -30.40
CA LYS A 21 20.77 3.81 -29.16
C LYS A 21 21.57 3.20 -28.01
N ARG A 22 21.98 4.06 -27.07
CA ARG A 22 22.56 3.60 -25.81
C ARG A 22 21.54 2.75 -25.06
N SER A 23 21.95 1.59 -24.57
CA SER A 23 21.11 0.72 -23.73
C SER A 23 20.76 1.44 -22.43
N VAL A 24 19.48 1.41 -22.06
CA VAL A 24 18.97 1.89 -20.77
C VAL A 24 18.62 0.65 -19.94
N THR A 25 19.65 0.07 -19.33
CA THR A 25 19.50 -1.10 -18.47
C THR A 25 20.00 -0.78 -17.08
N GLN A 26 19.35 -1.31 -16.07
CA GLN A 26 19.82 -1.29 -14.68
C GLN A 26 20.38 -2.67 -14.34
N GLN A 27 21.46 -2.68 -13.56
CA GLN A 27 22.11 -3.93 -13.13
C GLN A 27 21.41 -4.49 -11.89
N TYR A 28 20.12 -4.78 -12.04
CA TYR A 28 19.35 -5.43 -10.97
C TYR A 28 19.86 -6.88 -10.78
N PRO A 29 20.03 -7.41 -9.54
CA PRO A 29 19.66 -6.78 -8.26
C PRO A 29 20.74 -5.89 -7.61
N ASP A 30 21.95 -5.78 -8.21
CA ASP A 30 23.05 -5.00 -7.62
C ASP A 30 22.73 -3.50 -7.52
N VAL A 31 21.93 -3.00 -8.47
CA VAL A 31 21.44 -1.62 -8.48
C VAL A 31 19.91 -1.63 -8.46
N MET A 32 19.36 -1.26 -7.32
CA MET A 32 17.91 -1.14 -7.14
C MET A 32 17.34 0.06 -7.90
N PRO A 33 16.14 -0.05 -8.49
CA PRO A 33 15.49 1.08 -9.14
C PRO A 33 15.06 2.14 -8.12
N GLU A 34 15.27 3.41 -8.45
CA GLU A 34 14.66 4.51 -7.71
C GLU A 34 13.16 4.57 -8.04
N LEU A 35 12.34 4.15 -7.09
CA LEU A 35 10.88 4.15 -7.26
C LEU A 35 10.29 5.51 -6.89
N PRO A 36 9.35 6.04 -7.67
CA PRO A 36 8.63 7.26 -7.30
C PRO A 36 7.91 7.11 -5.95
N PRO A 37 7.74 8.19 -5.16
CA PRO A 37 7.10 8.13 -3.84
C PRO A 37 5.66 7.58 -3.85
N ARG A 38 5.00 7.61 -5.00
CA ARG A 38 3.64 7.07 -5.18
C ARG A 38 3.61 5.73 -5.90
N SER A 39 4.71 4.99 -5.89
CA SER A 39 4.73 3.63 -6.45
C SER A 39 3.83 2.71 -5.65
N ARG A 40 3.05 1.90 -6.36
CA ARG A 40 2.22 0.87 -5.78
C ARG A 40 3.05 -0.42 -5.69
N GLY A 41 3.57 -0.68 -4.50
CA GLY A 41 4.20 -1.96 -4.18
C GLY A 41 3.23 -2.83 -3.39
N VAL A 42 3.65 -3.37 -2.26
CA VAL A 42 2.79 -4.14 -1.36
C VAL A 42 1.97 -3.22 -0.45
N ILE A 43 0.94 -3.78 0.17
CA ILE A 43 0.12 -3.10 1.17
C ILE A 43 0.68 -3.43 2.55
N ALA A 44 1.11 -2.41 3.28
CA ALA A 44 1.57 -2.49 4.65
C ALA A 44 0.42 -2.22 5.64
N LEU A 45 0.49 -2.82 6.83
CA LEU A 45 -0.51 -2.68 7.89
C LEU A 45 0.10 -2.04 9.14
N LEU A 46 -0.48 -0.93 9.58
CA LEU A 46 -0.27 -0.36 10.91
C LEU A 46 -1.35 -0.91 11.86
N GLU A 47 -1.00 -1.98 12.58
CA GLU A 47 -1.97 -2.73 13.41
C GLU A 47 -2.64 -1.85 14.47
N GLU A 48 -1.90 -0.91 15.08
CA GLU A 48 -2.40 -0.04 16.14
C GLU A 48 -3.58 0.84 15.69
N ASN A 49 -3.63 1.18 14.41
CA ASN A 49 -4.70 1.99 13.83
C ASN A 49 -5.91 1.13 13.39
N CYS A 50 -5.75 -0.19 13.32
CA CYS A 50 -6.81 -1.06 12.85
C CYS A 50 -7.89 -1.26 13.90
N THR A 51 -9.10 -0.76 13.65
CA THR A 51 -10.28 -0.92 14.54
C THR A 51 -11.17 -2.10 14.18
N VAL A 52 -10.73 -2.92 13.24
CA VAL A 52 -11.49 -4.08 12.74
C VAL A 52 -12.88 -3.71 12.21
N CYS A 53 -12.98 -2.61 11.48
CA CYS A 53 -14.24 -2.14 10.91
C CYS A 53 -14.70 -2.94 9.68
N MET A 54 -13.84 -3.81 9.12
CA MET A 54 -14.10 -4.70 7.98
C MET A 54 -14.37 -3.98 6.64
N LEU A 55 -14.19 -2.66 6.56
CA LEU A 55 -14.45 -1.90 5.33
C LEU A 55 -13.53 -2.32 4.20
N CYS A 56 -12.23 -2.46 4.48
CA CYS A 56 -11.24 -2.87 3.49
C CYS A 56 -11.55 -4.26 2.88
N ALA A 57 -12.01 -5.21 3.70
CA ALA A 57 -12.37 -6.54 3.23
C ALA A 57 -13.68 -6.54 2.41
N ARG A 58 -14.67 -5.71 2.80
CA ARG A 58 -15.97 -5.63 2.09
C ARG A 58 -15.87 -4.93 0.75
N GLU A 59 -15.03 -3.90 0.66
CA GLU A 59 -14.85 -3.12 -0.58
C GLU A 59 -13.78 -3.72 -1.50
N CYS A 60 -13.12 -4.81 -1.08
CA CYS A 60 -12.16 -5.51 -1.91
C CYS A 60 -12.87 -6.24 -3.06
N PRO A 61 -12.61 -5.89 -4.34
CA PRO A 61 -13.26 -6.53 -5.48
C PRO A 61 -12.88 -8.02 -5.64
N ASP A 62 -11.66 -8.39 -5.20
CA ASP A 62 -11.12 -9.74 -5.35
C ASP A 62 -11.26 -10.59 -4.07
N TRP A 63 -11.82 -10.03 -3.00
CA TRP A 63 -12.04 -10.72 -1.74
C TRP A 63 -10.75 -11.33 -1.15
N CYS A 64 -9.61 -10.69 -1.40
CA CYS A 64 -8.30 -11.17 -1.00
C CYS A 64 -7.89 -10.80 0.43
N ILE A 65 -8.75 -10.13 1.21
CA ILE A 65 -8.46 -9.68 2.57
C ILE A 65 -9.25 -10.51 3.59
N TYR A 66 -8.53 -11.18 4.49
CA TYR A 66 -9.08 -12.04 5.53
C TYR A 66 -8.87 -11.40 6.90
N ILE A 67 -9.95 -11.20 7.65
CA ILE A 67 -9.91 -10.55 8.96
C ILE A 67 -10.73 -11.37 9.95
N ASP A 68 -10.08 -11.82 11.03
CA ASP A 68 -10.72 -12.44 12.17
C ASP A 68 -10.55 -11.55 13.40
N SER A 69 -11.56 -11.50 14.26
CA SER A 69 -11.55 -10.67 15.45
C SER A 69 -12.45 -11.24 16.55
N HIS A 70 -12.10 -10.92 17.79
CA HIS A 70 -12.96 -11.18 18.93
C HIS A 70 -13.32 -9.88 19.66
N LYS A 71 -14.32 -9.95 20.53
CA LYS A 71 -14.74 -8.83 21.35
C LYS A 71 -14.11 -8.95 22.74
N GLU A 72 -13.45 -7.89 23.16
CA GLU A 72 -12.89 -7.76 24.50
C GLU A 72 -13.61 -6.64 25.27
N THR A 73 -13.92 -6.87 26.54
CA THR A 73 -14.47 -5.85 27.43
C THR A 73 -13.34 -5.22 28.22
N VAL A 74 -13.03 -3.98 27.92
CA VAL A 74 -12.01 -3.20 28.64
C VAL A 74 -12.68 -2.38 29.71
N GLN A 75 -12.21 -2.49 30.95
CA GLN A 75 -12.62 -1.62 32.06
C GLN A 75 -11.60 -0.49 32.21
N PRO A 76 -11.93 0.74 31.81
CA PRO A 76 -11.05 1.87 32.07
C PRO A 76 -10.98 2.18 33.58
N PRO A 77 -9.88 2.78 34.08
CA PRO A 77 -9.71 3.10 35.51
C PRO A 77 -10.82 4.01 36.06
N ALA A 78 -11.42 4.84 35.24
CA ALA A 78 -12.56 5.66 35.54
C ALA A 78 -13.53 5.64 34.35
N GLY A 79 -14.63 4.92 34.47
CA GLY A 79 -15.68 4.90 33.44
C GLY A 79 -16.45 3.59 33.34
N ARG A 80 -17.38 3.55 32.39
CA ARG A 80 -18.17 2.34 32.11
C ARG A 80 -17.39 1.36 31.28
N PRO A 81 -17.61 0.03 31.43
CA PRO A 81 -17.02 -0.97 30.57
C PRO A 81 -17.30 -0.68 29.10
N ARG A 82 -16.27 -0.77 28.26
CA ARG A 82 -16.41 -0.60 26.82
C ARG A 82 -16.02 -1.89 26.12
N VAL A 83 -16.81 -2.30 25.14
CA VAL A 83 -16.50 -3.42 24.28
C VAL A 83 -15.72 -2.89 23.07
N ARG A 84 -14.54 -3.45 22.82
CA ARG A 84 -13.75 -3.20 21.59
C ARG A 84 -13.57 -4.49 20.81
N ASN A 85 -13.44 -4.37 19.52
CA ASN A 85 -12.96 -5.47 18.68
C ASN A 85 -11.43 -5.52 18.76
N VAL A 86 -10.89 -6.70 18.92
CA VAL A 86 -9.44 -6.98 18.91
C VAL A 86 -9.13 -7.75 17.65
N LEU A 87 -8.08 -7.35 16.95
CA LEU A 87 -7.64 -8.00 15.72
C LEU A 87 -6.88 -9.29 16.04
N ASP A 88 -7.44 -10.44 15.67
CA ASP A 88 -6.79 -11.74 15.83
C ASP A 88 -5.93 -12.07 14.61
N ARG A 89 -6.54 -11.93 13.43
CA ARG A 89 -5.91 -12.21 12.16
C ARG A 89 -6.21 -11.10 11.16
N PHE A 90 -5.18 -10.69 10.47
CA PHE A 90 -5.29 -9.89 9.26
C PHE A 90 -4.36 -10.51 8.22
N ALA A 91 -4.87 -10.86 7.06
CA ALA A 91 -4.05 -11.41 5.99
C ALA A 91 -4.53 -10.91 4.64
N ILE A 92 -3.59 -10.71 3.73
CA ILE A 92 -3.86 -10.36 2.34
C ILE A 92 -3.28 -11.46 1.46
N ASP A 93 -4.11 -12.03 0.60
CA ASP A 93 -3.68 -12.96 -0.43
C ASP A 93 -3.21 -12.19 -1.67
N PHE A 94 -1.89 -12.06 -1.80
CA PHE A 94 -1.29 -11.33 -2.92
C PHE A 94 -1.33 -12.11 -4.24
N SER A 95 -1.72 -13.38 -4.22
CA SER A 95 -1.98 -14.13 -5.44
C SER A 95 -3.27 -13.68 -6.15
N LEU A 96 -4.21 -13.10 -5.39
CA LEU A 96 -5.48 -12.59 -5.88
C LEU A 96 -5.51 -11.06 -5.97
N CYS A 97 -4.68 -10.39 -5.19
CA CYS A 97 -4.69 -8.93 -5.08
C CYS A 97 -4.32 -8.24 -6.40
N MET A 98 -5.21 -7.38 -6.91
CA MET A 98 -4.96 -6.58 -8.13
C MET A 98 -4.28 -5.23 -7.86
N TYR A 99 -3.82 -4.96 -6.65
CA TYR A 99 -3.13 -3.72 -6.25
C TYR A 99 -3.91 -2.44 -6.60
N CYS A 100 -5.23 -2.49 -6.52
CA CYS A 100 -6.10 -1.35 -6.84
C CYS A 100 -6.02 -0.21 -5.82
N GLY A 101 -5.73 -0.52 -4.54
CA GLY A 101 -5.62 0.46 -3.46
C GLY A 101 -6.94 0.89 -2.82
N ILE A 102 -8.08 0.33 -3.24
CA ILE A 102 -9.39 0.66 -2.66
C ILE A 102 -9.39 0.44 -1.14
N CYS A 103 -8.75 -0.64 -0.66
CA CYS A 103 -8.65 -0.93 0.77
C CYS A 103 -7.93 0.15 1.58
N ILE A 104 -6.95 0.84 0.98
CA ILE A 104 -6.24 1.97 1.58
C ILE A 104 -7.15 3.20 1.63
N GLU A 105 -7.78 3.53 0.50
CA GLU A 105 -8.64 4.71 0.37
C GLU A 105 -9.90 4.64 1.25
N VAL A 106 -10.45 3.44 1.44
CA VAL A 106 -11.66 3.22 2.25
C VAL A 106 -11.37 3.14 3.75
N CYS A 107 -10.11 3.04 4.16
CA CYS A 107 -9.73 2.93 5.57
C CYS A 107 -9.85 4.29 6.28
N PRO A 108 -10.82 4.49 7.19
CA PRO A 108 -11.01 5.79 7.84
C PRO A 108 -10.02 6.04 8.99
N PHE A 109 -9.16 5.06 9.30
CA PHE A 109 -8.24 5.09 10.43
C PHE A 109 -6.78 5.09 10.00
N ASP A 110 -6.50 5.20 8.69
CA ASP A 110 -5.14 5.17 8.15
C ASP A 110 -4.33 3.98 8.68
N ALA A 111 -4.91 2.78 8.58
CA ALA A 111 -4.24 1.55 9.00
C ALA A 111 -3.50 0.85 7.84
N LEU A 112 -3.75 1.21 6.59
CA LEU A 112 -3.16 0.58 5.42
C LEU A 112 -2.40 1.60 4.58
N PHE A 113 -1.19 1.22 4.14
CA PHE A 113 -0.29 2.10 3.40
C PHE A 113 0.33 1.37 2.20
N TRP A 114 0.76 2.13 1.20
CA TRP A 114 1.61 1.62 0.14
C TRP A 114 3.06 1.56 0.61
N SER A 115 3.64 0.37 0.60
CA SER A 115 5.08 0.18 0.69
C SER A 115 5.66 0.00 -0.72
N PRO A 116 6.87 0.50 -1.01
CA PRO A 116 7.52 0.32 -2.30
C PRO A 116 8.07 -1.10 -2.51
N GLU A 117 7.97 -1.98 -1.52
CA GLU A 117 8.47 -3.35 -1.60
C GLU A 117 7.78 -4.14 -2.72
N PHE A 118 8.56 -4.90 -3.47
CA PHE A 118 8.08 -5.74 -4.57
C PHE A 118 8.77 -7.11 -4.65
N GLU A 119 9.79 -7.34 -3.83
CA GLU A 119 10.56 -8.60 -3.80
C GLU A 119 9.97 -9.58 -2.77
N TYR A 120 8.82 -10.17 -3.07
CA TYR A 120 8.15 -11.14 -2.20
C TYR A 120 7.63 -12.35 -2.97
N SER A 121 8.34 -12.74 -4.03
CA SER A 121 8.02 -13.95 -4.78
C SER A 121 8.25 -15.20 -3.94
N GLU A 122 7.28 -16.11 -3.97
CA GLU A 122 7.28 -17.35 -3.23
C GLU A 122 7.27 -18.56 -4.19
N LEU A 123 7.72 -19.72 -3.70
CA LEU A 123 7.71 -20.97 -4.50
C LEU A 123 6.32 -21.62 -4.53
N ASP A 124 5.52 -21.44 -3.48
CA ASP A 124 4.15 -21.94 -3.36
C ASP A 124 3.18 -20.75 -3.33
N ILE A 125 2.15 -20.80 -4.16
CA ILE A 125 1.13 -19.74 -4.23
C ILE A 125 0.43 -19.51 -2.88
N ARG A 126 0.35 -20.52 -2.02
CA ARG A 126 -0.24 -20.41 -0.68
C ARG A 126 0.56 -19.50 0.24
N ASP A 127 1.86 -19.42 0.03
CA ASP A 127 2.78 -18.59 0.81
C ASP A 127 2.66 -17.10 0.48
N LEU A 128 1.98 -16.77 -0.65
CA LEU A 128 1.62 -15.39 -1.01
C LEU A 128 0.49 -14.80 -0.13
N THR A 129 -0.09 -15.59 0.77
CA THR A 129 -1.03 -15.09 1.78
C THR A 129 -0.24 -14.58 2.98
N HIS A 130 0.05 -13.29 3.00
CA HIS A 130 0.85 -12.67 4.07
C HIS A 130 -0.02 -12.21 5.23
N GLY A 131 0.36 -12.61 6.44
CA GLY A 131 -0.29 -12.24 7.69
C GLY A 131 0.15 -10.88 8.22
N LYS A 132 -0.51 -10.44 9.32
CA LYS A 132 -0.30 -9.13 9.94
C LYS A 132 1.17 -8.85 10.31
N ASP A 133 1.92 -9.86 10.71
CA ASP A 133 3.34 -9.70 11.08
C ASP A 133 4.16 -9.24 9.87
N ARG A 134 4.01 -9.93 8.73
CA ARG A 134 4.71 -9.57 7.50
C ARG A 134 4.25 -8.21 6.95
N LEU A 135 2.95 -7.94 7.01
CA LEU A 135 2.40 -6.65 6.60
C LEU A 135 2.89 -5.50 7.49
N GLY A 136 3.11 -5.77 8.78
CA GLY A 136 3.69 -4.83 9.75
C GLY A 136 5.17 -4.55 9.49
N GLU A 137 5.95 -5.56 9.10
CA GLU A 137 7.36 -5.38 8.71
C GLU A 137 7.49 -4.39 7.54
N TRP A 138 6.60 -4.45 6.57
CA TRP A 138 6.60 -3.54 5.41
C TRP A 138 6.27 -2.09 5.77
N MET A 139 5.73 -1.81 6.96
CA MET A 139 5.57 -0.43 7.43
C MET A 139 6.89 0.32 7.56
N GLN A 140 8.00 -0.38 7.77
CA GLN A 140 9.32 0.24 7.91
C GLN A 140 9.81 0.90 6.61
N THR A 141 9.30 0.45 5.47
CA THR A 141 9.67 0.96 4.15
C THR A 141 8.64 1.91 3.54
N VAL A 142 7.54 2.15 4.25
CA VAL A 142 6.52 3.12 3.82
C VAL A 142 7.15 4.52 3.76
N PRO A 143 7.14 5.20 2.61
CA PRO A 143 7.69 6.55 2.50
C PRO A 143 6.87 7.54 3.33
N PRO A 144 7.51 8.57 3.91
CA PRO A 144 6.78 9.62 4.57
C PRO A 144 5.77 10.28 3.61
N PRO A 145 4.64 10.78 4.11
CA PRO A 145 3.66 11.44 3.26
C PRO A 145 4.33 12.61 2.55
N PRO A 146 3.98 12.86 1.27
CA PRO A 146 4.54 13.99 0.52
C PRO A 146 4.30 15.29 1.27
N ALA A 147 5.26 16.23 1.17
CA ALA A 147 5.12 17.55 1.75
C ALA A 147 3.76 18.14 1.34
N HIS A 148 3.05 18.69 2.30
CA HIS A 148 1.73 19.28 2.05
C HIS A 148 1.90 20.41 1.01
N ASP A 149 1.06 20.41 -0.03
CA ASP A 149 1.00 21.50 -0.98
C ASP A 149 0.72 22.80 -0.22
N GLU A 150 1.56 23.83 -0.41
CA GLU A 150 1.39 25.13 0.25
C GLU A 150 0.04 25.79 -0.09
N HIS A 151 -0.53 25.45 -1.23
CA HIS A 151 -1.85 25.89 -1.69
C HIS A 151 -2.98 24.91 -1.35
N GLY A 152 -2.66 23.75 -0.76
CA GLY A 152 -3.62 22.73 -0.37
C GLY A 152 -4.39 23.14 0.89
N VAL A 153 -5.68 22.84 0.92
CA VAL A 153 -6.49 22.97 2.13
C VAL A 153 -6.21 21.79 3.05
N ARG A 154 -5.73 22.04 4.27
CA ARG A 154 -5.51 20.98 5.25
C ARG A 154 -6.83 20.29 5.57
N ALA A 155 -6.79 18.98 5.69
CA ALA A 155 -7.94 18.22 6.16
C ALA A 155 -8.30 18.64 7.60
N LYS A 156 -9.57 18.82 7.88
CA LYS A 156 -10.07 19.26 9.22
C LYS A 156 -9.66 18.29 10.32
N GLU A 157 -9.51 17.01 9.98
CA GLU A 157 -9.10 15.94 10.89
C GLU A 157 -7.67 16.12 11.37
N VAL A 158 -6.77 16.59 10.50
CA VAL A 158 -5.36 16.87 10.84
C VAL A 158 -5.29 18.03 11.83
N ASP A 159 -6.07 19.08 11.63
CA ASP A 159 -6.13 20.23 12.54
C ASP A 159 -6.76 19.84 13.89
N ALA A 160 -7.75 18.96 13.89
CA ALA A 160 -8.36 18.45 15.10
C ALA A 160 -7.39 17.55 15.90
N ALA A 161 -6.67 16.67 15.24
CA ALA A 161 -5.66 15.81 15.85
C ALA A 161 -4.51 16.63 16.46
N ARG A 162 -4.04 17.67 15.76
CA ARG A 162 -2.99 18.55 16.26
C ARG A 162 -3.43 19.32 17.51
N LYS A 163 -4.63 19.88 17.50
CA LYS A 163 -5.20 20.55 18.68
C LYS A 163 -5.37 19.60 19.87
N ALA A 164 -5.74 18.33 19.62
CA ALA A 164 -5.85 17.34 20.67
C ALA A 164 -4.47 16.98 21.26
N ALA A 165 -3.44 16.85 20.41
CA ALA A 165 -2.07 16.60 20.86
C ALA A 165 -1.50 17.78 21.65
N ASP A 166 -1.68 19.02 21.17
CA ASP A 166 -1.23 20.23 21.87
C ASP A 166 -1.88 20.35 23.27
N LYS A 167 -3.18 20.06 23.37
CA LYS A 167 -3.90 20.05 24.65
C LYS A 167 -3.44 18.94 25.61
N ALA A 168 -2.98 17.80 25.09
CA ALA A 168 -2.44 16.72 25.90
C ALA A 168 -1.04 17.03 26.46
N LEU A 169 -0.27 17.88 25.78
CA LEU A 169 1.05 18.35 26.22
C LEU A 169 0.96 19.47 27.28
N GLU A 170 -0.19 20.16 27.42
CA GLU A 170 -0.43 21.21 28.39
C GLU A 170 -0.98 20.69 29.74
N GLN A 171 -1.27 19.39 29.85
CA GLN A 171 -1.75 18.69 31.06
C GLN A 171 -0.66 17.86 31.73
#